data_d37134732311b199ef5180a9971fcc7d
#
_entry.id   d37134732311b199ef5180a9971fcc7d
#
_cell.length_a   1.000
_cell.length_b   1.000
_cell.length_c   1.000
_cell.angle_alpha   90.00
_cell.angle_beta   90.00
_cell.angle_gamma   90.00
#
_symmetry.space_group_name_H-M   'P 1'
#
loop_
_entity.id
_entity.type
_entity.pdbx_description
1 polymer ?
#
loop_
_entity_poly.entity_id
_entity_poly.type
_entity_poly.pdbx_seq_one_letter_code
_entity_poly.pdbx_strand_id
1 'polypeptide(L)'
;MNNLEKVCRICELGDFEQEPKIVTGGLLHKMYCVETNQGKYAIKVLNSNVMNKPDALEKLEQAERIAYRLKNENDISAICVKSVAGKMIFEVDHAYYEIFEWFDGKSVFYPDITAAHCAKVGEQLGKIHASNICVEGLYPENTVRCKYEWKYLLSALKKDVEVYSLFQENVLQLEQWDCDVVENAAKLKCNQVISHRDLDPKNIMWKNDVPYIIDWEAAGYINPYEELIQVLNYWIVDENQNYNKEKFDALMNAYLSWIDVKYEYWNEIFLCGCDAMLGWLAYNIQVLIEVQNPIVKNAAREQITKTLFELKMYDKQQMILKNWILQYL
;
A
#
# COMPACT_ATOMS: atom_id res chain seq x y z
N MET A 1 9.89 32.51 8.21
CA MET A 1 10.44 31.56 7.22
C MET A 1 9.53 30.36 7.22
N ASN A 2 8.99 29.97 6.06
CA ASN A 2 8.11 28.82 5.92
C ASN A 2 8.93 27.55 6.23
N ASN A 3 8.31 26.52 6.82
CA ASN A 3 9.01 25.27 7.14
C ASN A 3 9.62 24.62 5.91
N LEU A 4 8.97 24.70 4.75
CA LEU A 4 9.50 24.19 3.48
C LEU A 4 10.79 24.93 3.03
N GLU A 5 10.90 26.23 3.27
CA GLU A 5 12.15 26.96 3.00
C GLU A 5 13.29 26.48 3.90
N LYS A 6 12.99 26.21 5.20
CA LYS A 6 13.99 25.64 6.10
C LYS A 6 14.44 24.25 5.65
N VAL A 7 13.49 23.39 5.21
CA VAL A 7 13.78 22.07 4.65
C VAL A 7 14.69 22.20 3.43
N CYS A 8 14.36 23.07 2.47
CA CYS A 8 15.18 23.27 1.28
C CYS A 8 16.61 23.74 1.61
N ARG A 9 16.76 24.60 2.63
CA ARG A 9 18.09 25.05 3.07
C ARG A 9 18.88 23.92 3.74
N ILE A 10 18.26 23.15 4.66
CA ILE A 10 18.90 22.04 5.39
C ILE A 10 19.32 20.95 4.40
N CYS A 11 18.50 20.69 3.39
CA CYS A 11 18.69 19.63 2.42
C CYS A 11 19.40 20.11 1.14
N GLU A 12 19.91 21.36 1.14
CA GLU A 12 20.68 21.94 0.02
C GLU A 12 19.94 21.86 -1.32
N LEU A 13 18.62 22.09 -1.31
CA LEU A 13 17.78 22.02 -2.52
C LEU A 13 17.73 23.32 -3.30
N GLY A 14 18.34 24.40 -2.81
CA GLY A 14 18.31 25.73 -3.41
C GLY A 14 17.17 26.63 -2.91
N ASP A 15 17.05 27.79 -3.54
CA ASP A 15 16.03 28.81 -3.23
C ASP A 15 14.80 28.62 -4.12
N PHE A 16 13.61 28.92 -3.60
CA PHE A 16 12.35 28.80 -4.36
C PHE A 16 12.34 29.69 -5.58
N GLU A 17 11.97 29.16 -6.73
CA GLU A 17 11.65 29.94 -7.93
C GLU A 17 10.15 30.25 -7.99
N GLN A 18 9.31 29.42 -7.34
CA GLN A 18 7.87 29.59 -7.27
C GLN A 18 7.35 29.17 -5.88
N GLU A 19 6.16 29.65 -5.53
CA GLU A 19 5.47 29.19 -4.33
C GLU A 19 5.18 27.67 -4.41
N PRO A 20 5.47 26.91 -3.34
CA PRO A 20 5.18 25.48 -3.28
C PRO A 20 3.71 25.17 -3.56
N LYS A 21 3.45 24.19 -4.41
CA LYS A 21 2.08 23.76 -4.76
C LYS A 21 1.74 22.46 -4.06
N ILE A 22 0.55 22.39 -3.45
CA ILE A 22 0.06 21.14 -2.89
C ILE A 22 -0.24 20.17 -4.04
N VAL A 23 0.29 18.93 -3.93
CA VAL A 23 -0.04 17.81 -4.80
C VAL A 23 -1.17 17.03 -4.16
N THR A 24 -2.27 16.89 -4.89
CA THR A 24 -3.44 16.12 -4.43
C THR A 24 -3.21 14.62 -4.67
N GLY A 25 -3.66 13.76 -3.76
CA GLY A 25 -3.62 12.30 -3.93
C GLY A 25 -3.21 11.50 -2.70
N GLY A 26 -2.55 12.09 -1.71
CA GLY A 26 -2.24 11.41 -0.44
C GLY A 26 -3.36 11.58 0.59
N LEU A 27 -3.87 10.48 1.15
CA LEU A 27 -4.87 10.50 2.22
C LEU A 27 -4.23 10.76 3.60
N LEU A 28 -3.00 10.30 3.78
CA LEU A 28 -2.34 10.26 5.08
C LEU A 28 -1.37 11.42 5.29
N HIS A 29 -0.56 11.74 4.29
CA HIS A 29 0.49 12.75 4.32
C HIS A 29 0.19 13.91 3.38
N LYS A 30 0.87 15.05 3.57
CA LYS A 30 0.76 16.18 2.64
C LYS A 30 1.97 16.18 1.71
N MET A 31 1.72 16.29 0.41
CA MET A 31 2.75 16.35 -0.60
C MET A 31 2.80 17.76 -1.23
N TYR A 32 3.99 18.29 -1.39
CA TYR A 32 4.22 19.57 -2.06
C TYR A 32 5.15 19.39 -3.25
N CYS A 33 4.80 20.00 -4.37
CA CYS A 33 5.70 20.22 -5.49
C CYS A 33 6.46 21.53 -5.22
N VAL A 34 7.78 21.46 -5.19
CA VAL A 34 8.68 22.58 -4.91
C VAL A 34 9.64 22.74 -6.08
N GLU A 35 9.63 23.92 -6.71
CA GLU A 35 10.56 24.30 -7.76
C GLU A 35 11.59 25.28 -7.21
N THR A 36 12.86 24.95 -7.37
CA THR A 36 14.01 25.74 -6.89
C THR A 36 15.00 25.99 -8.02
N ASN A 37 15.94 26.88 -7.79
CA ASN A 37 17.06 27.15 -8.74
C ASN A 37 18.02 25.94 -8.92
N GLN A 38 17.84 24.86 -8.18
CA GLN A 38 18.63 23.61 -8.30
C GLN A 38 17.84 22.44 -8.86
N GLY A 39 16.50 22.55 -8.94
CA GLY A 39 15.66 21.48 -9.48
C GLY A 39 14.24 21.51 -8.97
N LYS A 40 13.52 20.46 -9.32
CA LYS A 40 12.13 20.25 -8.92
C LYS A 40 12.03 19.04 -8.02
N TYR A 41 11.30 19.19 -6.92
CA TYR A 41 11.21 18.19 -5.85
C TYR A 41 9.76 17.94 -5.44
N ALA A 42 9.51 16.73 -4.96
CA ALA A 42 8.32 16.39 -4.19
C ALA A 42 8.73 16.31 -2.70
N ILE A 43 8.12 17.16 -1.86
CA ILE A 43 8.37 17.15 -0.41
C ILE A 43 7.13 16.62 0.30
N LYS A 44 7.27 15.44 0.92
CA LYS A 44 6.23 14.79 1.72
C LYS A 44 6.36 15.26 3.17
N VAL A 45 5.29 15.87 3.68
CA VAL A 45 5.18 16.27 5.09
C VAL A 45 4.46 15.14 5.82
N LEU A 46 5.16 14.48 6.71
CA LEU A 46 4.64 13.31 7.42
C LEU A 46 3.59 13.72 8.45
N ASN A 47 2.52 12.94 8.54
CA ASN A 47 1.43 13.21 9.46
C ASN A 47 1.88 12.98 10.91
N SER A 48 1.75 13.99 11.76
CA SER A 48 2.16 13.92 13.16
C SER A 48 1.46 12.80 13.94
N ASN A 49 0.20 12.48 13.64
CA ASN A 49 -0.51 11.38 14.29
C ASN A 49 0.11 10.00 13.98
N VAL A 50 0.73 9.87 12.81
CA VAL A 50 1.49 8.67 12.43
C VAL A 50 2.85 8.67 13.11
N MET A 51 3.56 9.79 13.03
CA MET A 51 4.92 9.92 13.56
C MET A 51 5.02 9.92 15.10
N ASN A 52 3.93 10.20 15.81
CA ASN A 52 3.86 10.09 17.27
C ASN A 52 3.72 8.64 17.78
N LYS A 53 3.54 7.65 16.88
CA LYS A 53 3.51 6.25 17.30
C LYS A 53 4.92 5.78 17.68
N PRO A 54 5.06 4.89 18.66
CA PRO A 54 6.33 4.25 18.93
C PRO A 54 6.91 3.61 17.66
N ASP A 55 8.22 3.72 17.47
CA ASP A 55 8.99 3.12 16.36
C ASP A 55 8.59 3.59 14.94
N ALA A 56 7.74 4.63 14.80
CA ALA A 56 7.28 5.12 13.51
C ALA A 56 8.45 5.58 12.63
N LEU A 57 9.37 6.35 13.20
CA LEU A 57 10.56 6.84 12.49
C LEU A 57 11.46 5.69 12.03
N GLU A 58 11.73 4.73 12.93
CA GLU A 58 12.57 3.57 12.61
C GLU A 58 11.96 2.71 11.50
N LYS A 59 10.66 2.44 11.59
CA LYS A 59 9.92 1.67 10.56
C LYS A 59 9.97 2.36 9.20
N LEU A 60 9.80 3.66 9.17
CA LEU A 60 9.86 4.43 7.94
C LEU A 60 11.28 4.45 7.35
N GLU A 61 12.31 4.64 8.17
CA GLU A 61 13.70 4.52 7.71
C GLU A 61 14.04 3.13 7.18
N GLN A 62 13.52 2.07 7.79
CA GLN A 62 13.66 0.70 7.28
C GLN A 62 12.98 0.52 5.93
N ALA A 63 11.78 1.06 5.75
CA ALA A 63 11.03 1.01 4.50
C ALA A 63 11.79 1.73 3.36
N GLU A 64 12.35 2.91 3.63
CA GLU A 64 13.15 3.63 2.64
C GLU A 64 14.47 2.91 2.31
N ARG A 65 15.09 2.23 3.27
CA ARG A 65 16.26 1.36 3.01
C ARG A 65 15.89 0.17 2.13
N ILE A 66 14.69 -0.41 2.28
CA ILE A 66 14.18 -1.47 1.39
C ILE A 66 14.10 -0.94 -0.04
N ALA A 67 13.44 0.19 -0.26
CA ALA A 67 13.30 0.82 -1.58
C ALA A 67 14.67 1.06 -2.24
N TYR A 68 15.59 1.64 -1.47
CA TYR A 68 16.95 1.94 -1.94
C TYR A 68 17.73 0.67 -2.33
N ARG A 69 17.65 -0.40 -1.53
CA ARG A 69 18.33 -1.66 -1.83
C ARG A 69 17.73 -2.36 -3.05
N LEU A 70 16.41 -2.46 -3.14
CA LEU A 70 15.72 -3.05 -4.29
C LEU A 70 16.08 -2.33 -5.59
N LYS A 71 16.13 -0.99 -5.55
CA LYS A 71 16.54 -0.19 -6.71
C LYS A 71 17.97 -0.48 -7.16
N ASN A 72 18.92 -0.51 -6.22
CA ASN A 72 20.34 -0.55 -6.57
C ASN A 72 20.89 -1.97 -6.72
N GLU A 73 20.30 -2.97 -6.09
CA GLU A 73 20.79 -4.35 -6.07
C GLU A 73 19.96 -5.28 -6.97
N ASN A 74 18.71 -4.95 -7.27
CA ASN A 74 17.77 -5.85 -7.96
C ASN A 74 17.09 -5.24 -9.19
N ASP A 75 17.53 -4.06 -9.63
CA ASP A 75 16.96 -3.37 -10.82
C ASP A 75 15.44 -3.15 -10.73
N ILE A 76 14.96 -2.83 -9.52
CA ILE A 76 13.58 -2.43 -9.30
C ILE A 76 13.43 -0.94 -9.60
N SER A 77 12.41 -0.58 -10.38
CA SER A 77 12.12 0.82 -10.73
C SER A 77 11.49 1.57 -9.54
N ALA A 78 12.21 1.67 -8.42
CA ALA A 78 11.75 2.37 -7.22
C ALA A 78 12.09 3.87 -7.25
N ILE A 79 11.13 4.72 -6.90
CA ILE A 79 11.34 6.13 -6.57
C ILE A 79 11.71 6.20 -5.09
N CYS A 80 12.96 6.54 -4.79
CA CYS A 80 13.48 6.56 -3.43
C CYS A 80 13.59 7.99 -2.92
N VAL A 81 13.55 8.15 -1.61
CA VAL A 81 13.86 9.42 -0.94
C VAL A 81 15.28 9.88 -1.27
N LYS A 82 15.47 11.20 -1.36
CA LYS A 82 16.78 11.82 -1.51
C LYS A 82 17.52 11.75 -0.17
N SER A 83 18.66 11.09 -0.16
CA SER A 83 19.54 11.10 1.00
C SER A 83 20.44 12.33 1.00
N VAL A 84 20.50 13.06 2.12
CA VAL A 84 21.43 14.17 2.32
C VAL A 84 22.23 13.91 3.59
N ALA A 85 23.55 13.89 3.48
CA ALA A 85 24.48 13.56 4.57
C ALA A 85 24.15 12.22 5.29
N GLY A 86 23.63 11.23 4.55
CA GLY A 86 23.27 9.90 5.06
C GLY A 86 21.89 9.84 5.75
N LYS A 87 21.15 10.96 5.82
CA LYS A 87 19.78 11.00 6.34
C LYS A 87 18.77 10.94 5.19
N MET A 88 17.69 10.19 5.39
CA MET A 88 16.57 10.05 4.45
C MET A 88 15.32 10.78 4.94
N ILE A 89 15.18 10.96 6.25
CA ILE A 89 14.06 11.66 6.88
C ILE A 89 14.61 12.84 7.67
N PHE A 90 13.97 14.01 7.53
CA PHE A 90 14.43 15.25 8.12
C PHE A 90 13.40 15.78 9.11
N GLU A 91 13.83 16.12 10.31
CA GLU A 91 13.01 16.81 11.30
C GLU A 91 13.29 18.32 11.24
N VAL A 92 12.23 19.10 11.03
CA VAL A 92 12.27 20.56 11.06
C VAL A 92 11.05 21.08 11.82
N ASP A 93 11.29 21.86 12.89
CA ASP A 93 10.23 22.43 13.73
C ASP A 93 9.19 21.38 14.21
N HIS A 94 9.67 20.24 14.70
CA HIS A 94 8.86 19.11 15.18
C HIS A 94 7.96 18.45 14.11
N ALA A 95 8.24 18.68 12.85
CA ALA A 95 7.61 17.98 11.72
C ALA A 95 8.66 17.18 10.94
N TYR A 96 8.26 16.03 10.40
CA TYR A 96 9.14 15.16 9.63
C TYR A 96 8.85 15.28 8.14
N TYR A 97 9.92 15.19 7.34
CA TYR A 97 9.88 15.41 5.90
C TYR A 97 10.67 14.33 5.17
N GLU A 98 10.12 13.88 4.06
CA GLU A 98 10.80 13.10 3.02
C GLU A 98 10.89 13.93 1.75
N ILE A 99 11.98 13.78 1.02
CA ILE A 99 12.27 14.54 -0.20
C ILE A 99 12.49 13.56 -1.32
N PHE A 100 11.82 13.78 -2.42
CA PHE A 100 11.98 13.02 -3.66
C PHE A 100 12.35 13.97 -4.78
N GLU A 101 13.15 13.53 -5.73
CA GLU A 101 13.25 14.23 -7.01
C GLU A 101 11.90 14.14 -7.71
N TRP A 102 11.50 15.25 -8.34
CA TRP A 102 10.23 15.29 -9.05
C TRP A 102 10.23 14.28 -10.19
N PHE A 103 9.21 13.47 -10.25
CA PHE A 103 9.03 12.46 -11.29
C PHE A 103 7.80 12.78 -12.14
N ASP A 104 8.00 13.00 -13.45
CA ASP A 104 6.93 13.25 -14.42
C ASP A 104 6.33 11.93 -14.93
N GLY A 105 5.64 11.23 -14.08
CA GLY A 105 4.85 10.06 -14.40
C GLY A 105 3.39 10.26 -14.05
N LYS A 106 2.55 9.29 -14.42
CA LYS A 106 1.12 9.29 -14.10
C LYS A 106 0.72 7.89 -13.66
N SER A 107 -0.06 7.78 -12.59
CA SER A 107 -0.72 6.53 -12.23
C SER A 107 -1.84 6.23 -13.21
N VAL A 108 -2.02 4.94 -13.52
CA VAL A 108 -3.06 4.43 -14.41
C VAL A 108 -4.07 3.69 -13.56
N PHE A 109 -5.32 4.09 -13.69
CA PHE A 109 -6.42 3.49 -12.96
C PHE A 109 -7.38 2.79 -13.91
N TYR A 110 -8.23 1.97 -13.35
CA TYR A 110 -9.37 1.45 -14.07
C TYR A 110 -10.19 2.61 -14.72
N PRO A 111 -10.68 2.52 -15.97
CA PRO A 111 -10.64 1.35 -16.87
C PRO A 111 -9.37 1.21 -17.72
N ASP A 112 -8.40 2.11 -17.60
CA ASP A 112 -7.24 2.20 -18.50
C ASP A 112 -6.15 1.15 -18.21
N ILE A 113 -6.29 0.36 -17.14
CA ILE A 113 -5.38 -0.76 -16.84
C ILE A 113 -5.55 -1.85 -17.90
N THR A 114 -4.46 -2.17 -18.60
CA THR A 114 -4.39 -3.20 -19.65
C THR A 114 -3.65 -4.45 -19.17
N ALA A 115 -3.73 -5.54 -19.94
CA ALA A 115 -2.93 -6.74 -19.71
C ALA A 115 -1.41 -6.45 -19.76
N ALA A 116 -0.97 -5.49 -20.58
CA ALA A 116 0.42 -5.07 -20.63
C ALA A 116 0.89 -4.40 -19.32
N HIS A 117 0.05 -3.58 -18.69
CA HIS A 117 0.33 -3.04 -17.37
C HIS A 117 0.43 -4.17 -16.32
N CYS A 118 -0.51 -5.11 -16.32
CA CYS A 118 -0.52 -6.27 -15.42
C CYS A 118 0.74 -7.14 -15.57
N ALA A 119 1.22 -7.39 -16.80
CA ALA A 119 2.46 -8.12 -17.04
C ALA A 119 3.66 -7.41 -16.41
N LYS A 120 3.79 -6.09 -16.57
CA LYS A 120 4.90 -5.33 -15.98
C LYS A 120 4.84 -5.28 -14.45
N VAL A 121 3.65 -5.21 -13.88
CA VAL A 121 3.45 -5.29 -12.42
C VAL A 121 3.82 -6.68 -11.91
N GLY A 122 3.39 -7.73 -12.58
CA GLY A 122 3.76 -9.11 -12.27
C GLY A 122 5.27 -9.33 -12.31
N GLU A 123 5.96 -8.76 -13.32
CA GLU A 123 7.42 -8.79 -13.42
C GLU A 123 8.08 -8.09 -12.22
N GLN A 124 7.66 -6.87 -11.87
CA GLN A 124 8.22 -6.14 -10.72
C GLN A 124 7.99 -6.88 -9.41
N LEU A 125 6.77 -7.38 -9.18
CA LEU A 125 6.46 -8.17 -7.98
C LEU A 125 7.32 -9.44 -7.91
N GLY A 126 7.47 -10.16 -9.02
CA GLY A 126 8.31 -11.36 -9.08
C GLY A 126 9.78 -11.05 -8.77
N LYS A 127 10.34 -9.99 -9.33
CA LYS A 127 11.70 -9.52 -9.04
C LYS A 127 11.86 -9.16 -7.55
N ILE A 128 10.90 -8.45 -6.96
CA ILE A 128 10.93 -8.09 -5.54
C ILE A 128 10.94 -9.36 -4.68
N HIS A 129 10.03 -10.29 -4.92
CA HIS A 129 9.95 -11.54 -4.15
C HIS A 129 11.17 -12.45 -4.33
N ALA A 130 11.81 -12.44 -5.50
CA ALA A 130 13.04 -13.19 -5.77
C ALA A 130 14.31 -12.53 -5.22
N SER A 131 14.24 -11.25 -4.80
CA SER A 131 15.43 -10.45 -4.46
C SER A 131 16.22 -10.97 -3.26
N ASN A 132 15.57 -11.65 -2.32
CA ASN A 132 16.16 -12.15 -1.08
C ASN A 132 17.00 -11.08 -0.32
N ILE A 133 16.61 -9.80 -0.40
CA ILE A 133 17.31 -8.73 0.32
C ILE A 133 17.14 -8.89 1.83
N CYS A 134 18.14 -8.40 2.57
CA CYS A 134 18.09 -8.28 4.02
C CYS A 134 18.35 -6.83 4.41
N VAL A 135 17.57 -6.27 5.31
CA VAL A 135 17.78 -4.92 5.85
C VAL A 135 18.16 -5.03 7.31
N GLU A 136 19.26 -4.38 7.71
CA GLU A 136 19.75 -4.43 9.07
C GLU A 136 18.69 -3.90 10.06
N GLY A 137 18.46 -4.62 11.13
CA GLY A 137 17.43 -4.30 12.14
C GLY A 137 16.01 -4.67 11.76
N LEU A 138 15.76 -5.16 10.54
CA LEU A 138 14.46 -5.65 10.11
C LEU A 138 14.41 -7.18 10.20
N TYR A 139 13.42 -7.70 10.91
CA TYR A 139 13.24 -9.14 11.12
C TYR A 139 11.83 -9.57 10.71
N PRO A 140 11.66 -10.84 10.29
CA PRO A 140 10.33 -11.39 10.01
C PRO A 140 9.39 -11.22 11.21
N GLU A 141 8.18 -10.74 10.95
CA GLU A 141 7.17 -10.55 11.97
C GLU A 141 6.44 -11.87 12.24
N ASN A 142 6.62 -12.44 13.43
CA ASN A 142 5.99 -13.71 13.81
C ASN A 142 4.68 -13.52 14.60
N THR A 143 4.33 -12.29 14.93
CA THR A 143 3.09 -11.98 15.63
C THR A 143 1.90 -11.99 14.66
N VAL A 144 0.79 -12.56 15.10
CA VAL A 144 -0.50 -12.46 14.42
C VAL A 144 -1.28 -11.35 15.14
N ARG A 145 -1.92 -10.48 14.38
CA ARG A 145 -2.76 -9.43 14.96
C ARG A 145 -3.95 -10.03 15.72
N CYS A 146 -4.48 -9.28 16.66
CA CYS A 146 -5.75 -9.60 17.29
C CYS A 146 -6.92 -9.35 16.33
N LYS A 147 -8.07 -9.98 16.60
CA LYS A 147 -9.32 -9.69 15.91
C LYS A 147 -9.74 -8.24 16.14
N TYR A 148 -10.38 -7.65 15.14
CA TYR A 148 -11.01 -6.34 15.30
C TYR A 148 -12.30 -6.47 16.12
N GLU A 149 -12.60 -5.48 16.93
CA GLU A 149 -13.81 -5.40 17.75
C GLU A 149 -15.00 -4.88 16.92
N TRP A 150 -15.44 -5.64 15.91
CA TRP A 150 -16.44 -5.20 14.92
C TRP A 150 -17.76 -4.75 15.57
N LYS A 151 -18.25 -5.43 16.61
CA LYS A 151 -19.46 -5.03 17.34
C LYS A 151 -19.29 -3.72 18.10
N TYR A 152 -18.08 -3.48 18.65
CA TYR A 152 -17.76 -2.19 19.27
C TYR A 152 -17.77 -1.07 18.22
N LEU A 153 -17.09 -1.27 17.09
CA LEU A 153 -17.06 -0.32 15.99
C LEU A 153 -18.47 -0.02 15.45
N LEU A 154 -19.32 -1.03 15.30
CA LEU A 154 -20.74 -0.85 14.96
C LEU A 154 -21.45 0.04 15.99
N SER A 155 -21.25 -0.22 17.29
CA SER A 155 -21.90 0.55 18.33
C SER A 155 -21.51 2.03 18.33
N ALA A 156 -20.26 2.33 17.95
CA ALA A 156 -19.73 3.69 17.85
C ALA A 156 -20.24 4.45 16.63
N LEU A 157 -20.65 3.76 15.58
CA LEU A 157 -21.20 4.34 14.35
C LEU A 157 -22.68 4.78 14.44
N LYS A 158 -23.38 4.57 15.55
CA LYS A 158 -24.84 4.86 15.71
C LYS A 158 -25.26 6.28 15.31
N LYS A 159 -24.34 7.25 15.36
CA LYS A 159 -24.61 8.64 14.97
C LYS A 159 -24.56 8.86 13.45
N ASP A 160 -23.97 7.93 12.70
CA ASP A 160 -23.86 7.95 11.25
C ASP A 160 -24.81 6.91 10.67
N VAL A 161 -26.06 7.29 10.47
CA VAL A 161 -27.17 6.36 10.15
C VAL A 161 -26.90 5.56 8.87
N GLU A 162 -26.31 6.20 7.86
CA GLU A 162 -26.05 5.56 6.56
C GLU A 162 -25.01 4.45 6.70
N VAL A 163 -23.84 4.78 7.25
CA VAL A 163 -22.75 3.82 7.48
C VAL A 163 -23.16 2.77 8.50
N TYR A 164 -23.90 3.16 9.56
CA TYR A 164 -24.38 2.23 10.57
C TYR A 164 -25.25 1.12 9.97
N SER A 165 -26.24 1.48 9.13
CA SER A 165 -27.13 0.51 8.51
C SER A 165 -26.36 -0.46 7.60
N LEU A 166 -25.49 0.09 6.73
CA LEU A 166 -24.66 -0.70 5.85
C LEU A 166 -23.74 -1.66 6.63
N PHE A 167 -23.13 -1.18 7.70
CA PHE A 167 -22.21 -1.97 8.51
C PHE A 167 -22.96 -3.04 9.33
N GLN A 168 -24.14 -2.72 9.86
CA GLN A 168 -24.98 -3.65 10.61
C GLN A 168 -25.35 -4.89 9.81
N GLU A 169 -25.63 -4.74 8.52
CA GLU A 169 -25.95 -5.86 7.62
C GLU A 169 -24.75 -6.80 7.38
N ASN A 170 -23.52 -6.32 7.61
CA ASN A 170 -22.29 -7.02 7.28
C ASN A 170 -21.49 -7.49 8.50
N VAL A 171 -21.84 -7.07 9.72
CA VAL A 171 -21.00 -7.27 10.90
C VAL A 171 -20.70 -8.75 11.21
N LEU A 172 -21.65 -9.65 11.02
CA LEU A 172 -21.45 -11.09 11.25
C LEU A 172 -20.47 -11.69 10.22
N GLN A 173 -20.56 -11.24 8.98
CA GLN A 173 -19.65 -11.70 7.93
C GLN A 173 -18.24 -11.16 8.15
N LEU A 174 -18.11 -9.90 8.61
CA LEU A 174 -16.82 -9.31 8.99
C LEU A 174 -16.18 -10.08 10.16
N GLU A 175 -16.96 -10.48 11.17
CA GLU A 175 -16.46 -11.32 12.27
C GLU A 175 -15.95 -12.67 11.76
N GLN A 176 -16.63 -13.28 10.79
CA GLN A 176 -16.20 -14.54 10.21
C GLN A 176 -14.91 -14.39 9.41
N TRP A 177 -14.83 -13.45 8.48
CA TRP A 177 -13.61 -13.21 7.71
C TRP A 177 -12.40 -12.89 8.60
N ASP A 178 -12.61 -12.07 9.63
CA ASP A 178 -11.57 -11.70 10.58
C ASP A 178 -11.12 -12.89 11.43
N CYS A 179 -12.05 -13.78 11.80
CA CYS A 179 -11.76 -15.05 12.45
C CYS A 179 -10.89 -15.94 11.56
N ASP A 180 -11.29 -16.12 10.31
CA ASP A 180 -10.58 -16.93 9.33
C ASP A 180 -9.14 -16.44 9.12
N VAL A 181 -8.95 -15.11 9.01
CA VAL A 181 -7.63 -14.49 8.92
C VAL A 181 -6.79 -14.81 10.15
N VAL A 182 -7.27 -14.50 11.35
CA VAL A 182 -6.47 -14.64 12.58
C VAL A 182 -6.11 -16.10 12.87
N GLU A 183 -7.01 -17.05 12.58
CA GLU A 183 -6.75 -18.47 12.77
C GLU A 183 -5.74 -19.05 11.78
N ASN A 184 -5.62 -18.48 10.58
CA ASN A 184 -4.76 -19.01 9.51
C ASN A 184 -3.46 -18.22 9.30
N ALA A 185 -3.40 -16.96 9.68
CA ALA A 185 -2.25 -16.08 9.45
C ALA A 185 -0.93 -16.63 10.01
N ALA A 186 -0.96 -17.36 11.13
CA ALA A 186 0.26 -17.96 11.71
C ALA A 186 0.98 -18.92 10.76
N LYS A 187 0.25 -19.63 9.89
CA LYS A 187 0.83 -20.55 8.90
C LYS A 187 1.58 -19.80 7.80
N LEU A 188 1.15 -18.58 7.47
CA LEU A 188 1.76 -17.75 6.43
C LEU A 188 3.07 -17.11 6.90
N LYS A 189 3.30 -17.03 8.21
CA LYS A 189 4.52 -16.46 8.79
C LYS A 189 5.78 -17.31 8.59
N CYS A 190 5.65 -18.59 8.21
CA CYS A 190 6.80 -19.46 7.95
C CYS A 190 7.50 -19.19 6.60
N ASN A 191 6.85 -18.49 5.67
CA ASN A 191 7.39 -18.13 4.37
C ASN A 191 7.22 -16.62 4.14
N GLN A 192 8.20 -15.82 4.48
CA GLN A 192 8.15 -14.38 4.34
C GLN A 192 9.33 -13.88 3.51
N VAL A 193 9.04 -12.90 2.66
CA VAL A 193 10.02 -12.12 1.89
C VAL A 193 9.84 -10.63 2.22
N ILE A 194 10.87 -9.84 1.99
CA ILE A 194 10.72 -8.38 2.03
C ILE A 194 10.05 -7.92 0.75
N SER A 195 8.97 -7.15 0.85
CA SER A 195 8.25 -6.62 -0.28
C SER A 195 7.62 -5.26 0.00
N HIS A 196 6.92 -4.71 -1.01
CA HIS A 196 6.27 -3.41 -0.96
C HIS A 196 5.03 -3.38 -0.05
N ARG A 197 4.24 -4.44 -0.04
CA ARG A 197 3.03 -4.66 0.76
C ARG A 197 1.81 -3.77 0.43
N ASP A 198 1.94 -2.85 -0.52
CA ASP A 198 0.82 -2.01 -1.01
C ASP A 198 1.02 -1.66 -2.49
N LEU A 199 1.18 -2.67 -3.36
CA LEU A 199 1.42 -2.48 -4.80
C LEU A 199 0.11 -2.20 -5.55
N ASP A 200 -0.65 -1.23 -5.06
CA ASP A 200 -1.89 -0.70 -5.63
C ASP A 200 -1.58 0.19 -6.85
N PRO A 201 -2.46 0.33 -7.85
CA PRO A 201 -2.30 1.26 -8.98
C PRO A 201 -1.95 2.70 -8.60
N LYS A 202 -2.40 3.21 -7.45
CA LYS A 202 -2.02 4.54 -6.94
C LYS A 202 -0.53 4.67 -6.64
N ASN A 203 0.14 3.56 -6.32
CA ASN A 203 1.54 3.48 -5.92
C ASN A 203 2.47 3.10 -7.09
N ILE A 204 1.95 3.08 -8.31
CA ILE A 204 2.74 2.90 -9.53
C ILE A 204 2.52 4.08 -10.48
N MET A 205 3.60 4.79 -10.77
CA MET A 205 3.63 5.85 -11.78
C MET A 205 4.26 5.33 -13.06
N TRP A 206 3.66 5.67 -14.20
CA TRP A 206 4.10 5.23 -15.52
C TRP A 206 4.75 6.37 -16.29
N LYS A 207 5.89 6.09 -16.90
CA LYS A 207 6.57 6.98 -17.84
C LYS A 207 7.15 6.15 -18.98
N ASN A 208 6.73 6.44 -20.23
CA ASN A 208 7.14 5.68 -21.42
C ASN A 208 6.91 4.17 -21.25
N ASP A 209 5.75 3.77 -20.77
CA ASP A 209 5.36 2.38 -20.50
C ASP A 209 6.26 1.65 -19.46
N VAL A 210 7.07 2.35 -18.71
CA VAL A 210 7.87 1.79 -17.62
C VAL A 210 7.16 2.10 -16.31
N PRO A 211 6.91 1.08 -15.43
CA PRO A 211 6.36 1.31 -14.10
C PRO A 211 7.45 1.82 -13.15
N TYR A 212 7.10 2.79 -12.32
CA TYR A 212 7.94 3.27 -11.23
C TYR A 212 7.15 3.20 -9.93
N ILE A 213 7.69 2.47 -8.96
CA ILE A 213 7.04 2.19 -7.69
C ILE A 213 7.34 3.32 -6.71
N ILE A 214 6.29 3.87 -6.10
CA ILE A 214 6.35 4.94 -5.09
C ILE A 214 5.71 4.48 -3.78
N ASP A 215 5.86 5.28 -2.74
CA ASP A 215 5.19 5.10 -1.44
C ASP A 215 5.51 3.77 -0.74
N TRP A 216 6.77 3.61 -0.40
CA TRP A 216 7.33 2.42 0.22
C TRP A 216 7.05 2.30 1.73
N GLU A 217 6.28 3.22 2.33
CA GLU A 217 6.08 3.28 3.80
C GLU A 217 5.51 2.00 4.44
N ALA A 218 4.83 1.17 3.65
CA ALA A 218 4.32 -0.13 4.09
C ALA A 218 5.34 -1.27 3.93
N ALA A 219 6.48 -1.03 3.28
CA ALA A 219 7.43 -2.09 2.93
C ALA A 219 7.94 -2.86 4.15
N GLY A 220 8.09 -4.17 4.00
CA GLY A 220 8.51 -5.06 5.07
C GLY A 220 8.30 -6.52 4.72
N TYR A 221 8.37 -7.39 5.72
CA TYR A 221 8.14 -8.82 5.55
C TYR A 221 6.65 -9.15 5.32
N ILE A 222 6.38 -10.00 4.32
CA ILE A 222 5.06 -10.54 3.99
C ILE A 222 5.20 -11.93 3.38
N ASN A 223 4.16 -12.76 3.47
CA ASN A 223 4.09 -13.96 2.65
C ASN A 223 3.92 -13.58 1.17
N PRO A 224 4.80 -14.06 0.26
CA PRO A 224 4.78 -13.63 -1.14
C PRO A 224 3.47 -13.97 -1.87
N TYR A 225 2.80 -15.05 -1.48
CA TYR A 225 1.54 -15.45 -2.11
C TYR A 225 0.35 -14.67 -1.57
N GLU A 226 0.40 -14.25 -0.30
CA GLU A 226 -0.58 -13.32 0.27
C GLU A 226 -0.54 -11.98 -0.47
N GLU A 227 0.66 -11.41 -0.69
CA GLU A 227 0.80 -10.18 -1.47
C GLU A 227 0.41 -10.38 -2.94
N LEU A 228 0.72 -11.53 -3.54
CA LEU A 228 0.27 -11.86 -4.90
C LEU A 228 -1.26 -11.78 -5.02
N ILE A 229 -2.01 -12.33 -4.05
CA ILE A 229 -3.48 -12.22 -4.03
C ILE A 229 -3.93 -10.75 -3.91
N GLN A 230 -3.28 -9.96 -3.07
CA GLN A 230 -3.59 -8.53 -2.94
C GLN A 230 -3.38 -7.80 -4.27
N VAL A 231 -2.23 -8.01 -4.92
CA VAL A 231 -1.90 -7.39 -6.21
C VAL A 231 -2.86 -7.85 -7.30
N LEU A 232 -3.22 -9.13 -7.36
CA LEU A 232 -4.23 -9.61 -8.29
C LEU A 232 -5.58 -8.90 -8.09
N ASN A 233 -6.03 -8.73 -6.84
CA ASN A 233 -7.28 -8.02 -6.53
C ASN A 233 -7.26 -6.55 -6.99
N TYR A 234 -6.12 -5.89 -7.02
CA TYR A 234 -6.00 -4.50 -7.48
C TYR A 234 -5.94 -4.37 -9.01
N TRP A 235 -5.30 -5.33 -9.70
CA TRP A 235 -4.89 -5.14 -11.08
C TRP A 235 -5.73 -5.88 -12.13
N ILE A 236 -6.38 -6.99 -11.75
CA ILE A 236 -7.05 -7.84 -12.74
C ILE A 236 -8.57 -7.62 -12.85
N VAL A 237 -9.11 -6.64 -12.13
CA VAL A 237 -10.56 -6.37 -12.15
C VAL A 237 -10.99 -5.55 -13.37
N ASP A 238 -12.24 -5.72 -13.76
CA ASP A 238 -12.93 -4.91 -14.74
C ASP A 238 -13.78 -3.80 -14.08
N GLU A 239 -14.58 -3.08 -14.87
CA GLU A 239 -15.49 -2.01 -14.39
C GLU A 239 -16.54 -2.46 -13.39
N ASN A 240 -16.90 -3.73 -13.41
CA ASN A 240 -17.87 -4.34 -12.51
C ASN A 240 -17.22 -5.06 -11.34
N GLN A 241 -15.91 -4.86 -11.15
CA GLN A 241 -15.09 -5.58 -10.16
C GLN A 241 -15.05 -7.11 -10.38
N ASN A 242 -15.31 -7.59 -11.63
CA ASN A 242 -15.11 -8.99 -11.95
C ASN A 242 -13.66 -9.23 -12.39
N TYR A 243 -13.13 -10.40 -12.09
CA TYR A 243 -11.79 -10.77 -12.54
C TYR A 243 -11.72 -10.95 -14.05
N ASN A 244 -10.72 -10.36 -14.66
CA ASN A 244 -10.40 -10.47 -16.08
C ASN A 244 -9.28 -11.49 -16.31
N LYS A 245 -9.58 -12.56 -17.05
CA LYS A 245 -8.65 -13.67 -17.24
C LYS A 245 -7.41 -13.29 -18.04
N GLU A 246 -7.52 -12.41 -19.03
CA GLU A 246 -6.38 -11.93 -19.83
C GLU A 246 -5.40 -11.14 -18.98
N LYS A 247 -5.88 -10.24 -18.11
CA LYS A 247 -5.06 -9.49 -17.16
C LYS A 247 -4.40 -10.43 -16.14
N PHE A 248 -5.15 -11.41 -15.63
CA PHE A 248 -4.64 -12.43 -14.73
C PHE A 248 -3.49 -13.23 -15.38
N ASP A 249 -3.70 -13.76 -16.58
CA ASP A 249 -2.68 -14.54 -17.27
C ASP A 249 -1.43 -13.72 -17.57
N ALA A 250 -1.59 -12.46 -17.96
CA ALA A 250 -0.47 -11.56 -18.21
C ALA A 250 0.38 -11.32 -16.95
N LEU A 251 -0.27 -11.05 -15.81
CA LEU A 251 0.41 -10.85 -14.53
C LEU A 251 1.09 -12.13 -14.06
N MET A 252 0.37 -13.26 -14.05
CA MET A 252 0.89 -14.54 -13.56
C MET A 252 2.07 -15.04 -14.40
N ASN A 253 1.99 -15.01 -15.73
CA ASN A 253 3.10 -15.45 -16.57
C ASN A 253 4.37 -14.62 -16.34
N ALA A 254 4.24 -13.31 -16.15
CA ALA A 254 5.36 -12.43 -15.85
C ALA A 254 5.93 -12.69 -14.45
N TYR A 255 5.08 -12.87 -13.44
CA TYR A 255 5.47 -13.21 -12.08
C TYR A 255 6.23 -14.55 -12.00
N LEU A 256 5.70 -15.59 -12.65
CA LEU A 256 6.28 -16.93 -12.67
C LEU A 256 7.61 -17.03 -13.43
N SER A 257 7.98 -16.02 -14.21
CA SER A 257 9.33 -15.95 -14.80
C SER A 257 10.43 -15.71 -13.75
N TRP A 258 10.06 -15.30 -12.54
CA TRP A 258 10.96 -14.98 -11.43
C TRP A 258 10.78 -15.89 -10.22
N ILE A 259 9.61 -16.44 -10.01
CA ILE A 259 9.22 -17.21 -8.82
C ILE A 259 8.73 -18.59 -9.24
N ASP A 260 9.31 -19.62 -8.66
CA ASP A 260 8.77 -20.98 -8.70
C ASP A 260 7.71 -21.12 -7.59
N VAL A 261 6.45 -21.05 -7.99
CA VAL A 261 5.33 -21.10 -7.04
C VAL A 261 5.11 -22.52 -6.56
N LYS A 262 5.20 -22.73 -5.25
CA LYS A 262 4.97 -24.03 -4.61
C LYS A 262 3.55 -24.13 -4.09
N TYR A 263 3.00 -25.36 -4.13
CA TYR A 263 1.69 -25.65 -3.55
C TYR A 263 1.82 -25.81 -2.03
N GLU A 264 1.78 -24.69 -1.29
CA GLU A 264 1.75 -24.70 0.18
C GLU A 264 0.68 -23.72 0.67
N TYR A 265 -0.21 -24.18 1.53
CA TYR A 265 -1.15 -23.31 2.27
C TYR A 265 -2.08 -22.42 1.43
N TRP A 266 -2.39 -22.80 0.18
CA TRP A 266 -3.25 -21.98 -0.67
C TRP A 266 -4.64 -21.70 -0.09
N ASN A 267 -5.21 -22.64 0.68
CA ASN A 267 -6.48 -22.39 1.37
C ASN A 267 -6.34 -21.25 2.37
N GLU A 268 -5.28 -21.29 3.17
CA GLU A 268 -4.97 -20.29 4.18
C GLU A 268 -4.64 -18.94 3.54
N ILE A 269 -3.92 -18.92 2.42
CA ILE A 269 -3.64 -17.72 1.65
C ILE A 269 -4.93 -17.05 1.19
N PHE A 270 -5.89 -17.82 0.63
CA PHE A 270 -7.17 -17.25 0.22
C PHE A 270 -8.01 -16.77 1.40
N LEU A 271 -8.02 -17.47 2.53
CA LEU A 271 -8.70 -17.03 3.75
C LEU A 271 -8.08 -15.73 4.31
N CYS A 272 -6.77 -15.55 4.18
CA CYS A 272 -6.07 -14.34 4.62
C CYS A 272 -6.06 -13.21 3.58
N GLY A 273 -6.40 -13.48 2.32
CA GLY A 273 -6.32 -12.51 1.21
C GLY A 273 -7.21 -11.26 1.36
N CYS A 274 -8.10 -11.24 2.34
CA CYS A 274 -8.90 -10.05 2.69
C CYS A 274 -8.34 -9.24 3.88
N ASP A 275 -7.21 -9.63 4.48
CA ASP A 275 -6.69 -9.01 5.71
C ASP A 275 -6.41 -7.50 5.54
N ALA A 276 -5.76 -7.12 4.46
CA ALA A 276 -5.50 -5.71 4.16
C ALA A 276 -6.80 -4.89 4.04
N MET A 277 -7.84 -5.45 3.41
CA MET A 277 -9.15 -4.80 3.29
C MET A 277 -9.84 -4.67 4.65
N LEU A 278 -9.77 -5.69 5.50
CA LEU A 278 -10.31 -5.62 6.88
C LEU A 278 -9.60 -4.55 7.70
N GLY A 279 -8.27 -4.47 7.59
CA GLY A 279 -7.46 -3.43 8.24
C GLY A 279 -7.83 -2.03 7.77
N TRP A 280 -7.97 -1.85 6.47
CA TRP A 280 -8.36 -0.56 5.88
C TRP A 280 -9.78 -0.14 6.27
N LEU A 281 -10.70 -1.10 6.33
CA LEU A 281 -12.06 -0.86 6.82
C LEU A 281 -12.06 -0.40 8.28
N ALA A 282 -11.37 -1.13 9.15
CA ALA A 282 -11.27 -0.78 10.58
C ALA A 282 -10.65 0.61 10.78
N TYR A 283 -9.59 0.94 10.05
CA TYR A 283 -8.96 2.26 10.06
C TYR A 283 -9.93 3.38 9.66
N ASN A 284 -10.65 3.22 8.54
CA ASN A 284 -11.58 4.26 8.08
C ASN A 284 -12.78 4.45 9.03
N ILE A 285 -13.23 3.38 9.69
CA ILE A 285 -14.24 3.49 10.74
C ILE A 285 -13.72 4.30 11.93
N GLN A 286 -12.49 4.05 12.37
CA GLN A 286 -11.87 4.86 13.43
C GLN A 286 -11.74 6.33 13.02
N VAL A 287 -11.28 6.61 11.81
CA VAL A 287 -11.21 7.98 11.27
C VAL A 287 -12.59 8.65 11.29
N LEU A 288 -13.64 7.95 10.88
CA LEU A 288 -15.01 8.48 10.89
C LEU A 288 -15.51 8.81 12.29
N ILE A 289 -15.11 8.01 13.30
CA ILE A 289 -15.48 8.21 14.71
C ILE A 289 -14.71 9.37 15.34
N GLU A 290 -13.40 9.44 15.11
CA GLU A 290 -12.49 10.31 15.88
C GLU A 290 -12.31 11.69 15.25
N VAL A 291 -12.26 11.79 13.92
CA VAL A 291 -11.94 13.03 13.22
C VAL A 291 -13.15 13.96 13.15
N GLN A 292 -12.95 15.28 13.37
CA GLN A 292 -14.03 16.25 13.28
C GLN A 292 -14.18 16.92 11.91
N ASN A 293 -13.14 16.87 11.07
CA ASN A 293 -13.12 17.51 9.74
C ASN A 293 -14.14 16.84 8.79
N PRO A 294 -15.14 17.58 8.27
CA PRO A 294 -16.21 17.01 7.42
C PRO A 294 -15.68 16.39 6.11
N ILE A 295 -14.62 16.96 5.52
CA ILE A 295 -14.04 16.46 4.27
C ILE A 295 -13.40 15.09 4.51
N VAL A 296 -12.67 14.94 5.61
CA VAL A 296 -12.05 13.68 5.99
C VAL A 296 -13.12 12.63 6.34
N LYS A 297 -14.19 13.03 7.03
CA LYS A 297 -15.31 12.12 7.31
C LYS A 297 -15.99 11.61 6.04
N ASN A 298 -16.23 12.49 5.07
CA ASN A 298 -16.84 12.06 3.81
C ASN A 298 -15.94 11.10 3.05
N ALA A 299 -14.65 11.36 2.97
CA ALA A 299 -13.71 10.43 2.38
C ALA A 299 -13.71 9.07 3.10
N ALA A 300 -13.75 9.06 4.43
CA ALA A 300 -13.85 7.83 5.21
C ALA A 300 -15.15 7.04 4.93
N ARG A 301 -16.31 7.71 4.79
CA ARG A 301 -17.58 7.06 4.41
C ARG A 301 -17.50 6.39 3.03
N GLU A 302 -16.93 7.09 2.06
CA GLU A 302 -16.73 6.56 0.72
C GLU A 302 -15.82 5.32 0.76
N GLN A 303 -14.71 5.38 1.51
CA GLN A 303 -13.79 4.25 1.68
C GLN A 303 -14.46 3.07 2.38
N ILE A 304 -15.24 3.29 3.43
CA ILE A 304 -16.00 2.23 4.13
C ILE A 304 -16.94 1.52 3.16
N THR A 305 -17.73 2.29 2.41
CA THR A 305 -18.69 1.74 1.44
C THR A 305 -17.98 0.93 0.35
N LYS A 306 -16.92 1.48 -0.21
CA LYS A 306 -16.10 0.84 -1.24
C LYS A 306 -15.48 -0.46 -0.73
N THR A 307 -14.85 -0.44 0.44
CA THR A 307 -14.16 -1.60 1.00
C THR A 307 -15.12 -2.74 1.35
N LEU A 308 -16.32 -2.43 1.89
CA LEU A 308 -17.36 -3.44 2.12
C LEU A 308 -17.82 -4.10 0.81
N PHE A 309 -17.91 -3.34 -0.27
CA PHE A 309 -18.22 -3.90 -1.59
C PHE A 309 -17.09 -4.79 -2.10
N GLU A 310 -15.84 -4.33 -2.00
CA GLU A 310 -14.65 -5.09 -2.42
C GLU A 310 -14.51 -6.41 -1.65
N LEU A 311 -14.73 -6.41 -0.33
CA LEU A 311 -14.74 -7.62 0.50
C LEU A 311 -15.78 -8.63 0.02
N LYS A 312 -17.01 -8.19 -0.30
CA LYS A 312 -18.05 -9.07 -0.84
C LYS A 312 -17.69 -9.62 -2.21
N MET A 313 -17.08 -8.81 -3.06
CA MET A 313 -16.66 -9.25 -4.39
C MET A 313 -15.51 -10.26 -4.29
N TYR A 314 -14.54 -10.02 -3.40
CA TYR A 314 -13.48 -10.99 -3.12
C TYR A 314 -14.06 -12.33 -2.66
N ASP A 315 -14.90 -12.33 -1.64
CA ASP A 315 -15.55 -13.56 -1.11
C ASP A 315 -16.30 -14.34 -2.21
N LYS A 316 -17.04 -13.63 -3.04
CA LYS A 316 -17.79 -14.21 -4.17
C LYS A 316 -16.89 -14.82 -5.24
N GLN A 317 -15.72 -14.21 -5.48
CA GLN A 317 -14.88 -14.54 -6.64
C GLN A 317 -13.60 -15.32 -6.28
N GLN A 318 -13.24 -15.44 -5.00
CA GLN A 318 -11.99 -16.10 -4.58
C GLN A 318 -11.85 -17.54 -5.14
N MET A 319 -12.95 -18.25 -5.33
CA MET A 319 -12.92 -19.60 -5.93
C MET A 319 -12.54 -19.59 -7.41
N ILE A 320 -12.91 -18.53 -8.14
CA ILE A 320 -12.49 -18.35 -9.55
C ILE A 320 -10.98 -18.14 -9.60
N LEU A 321 -10.48 -17.23 -8.76
CA LEU A 321 -9.06 -16.93 -8.68
C LEU A 321 -8.26 -18.17 -8.25
N LYS A 322 -8.73 -18.90 -7.25
CA LYS A 322 -8.13 -20.16 -6.81
C LYS A 322 -8.03 -21.17 -7.95
N ASN A 323 -9.10 -21.38 -8.70
CA ASN A 323 -9.09 -22.30 -9.83
C ASN A 323 -8.12 -21.87 -10.94
N TRP A 324 -7.98 -20.57 -11.18
CA TRP A 324 -7.02 -20.08 -12.17
C TRP A 324 -5.57 -20.28 -11.70
N ILE A 325 -5.26 -19.99 -10.44
CA ILE A 325 -3.91 -20.20 -9.88
C ILE A 325 -3.53 -21.67 -9.93
N LEU A 326 -4.44 -22.58 -9.57
CA LEU A 326 -4.19 -24.04 -9.61
C LEU A 326 -3.85 -24.57 -11.01
N GLN A 327 -4.14 -23.83 -12.08
CA GLN A 327 -3.72 -24.21 -13.44
C GLN A 327 -2.26 -23.90 -13.72
N TYR A 328 -1.61 -23.08 -12.90
CA TYR A 328 -0.20 -22.69 -13.01
C TYR A 328 0.73 -23.49 -12.05
N LEU A 329 0.17 -24.31 -11.19
CA LEU A 329 0.89 -25.18 -10.25
C LEU A 329 1.01 -26.60 -10.78
#